data_9fdf5e3c817e8051b4a42382f7c3586d
#
_entry.id   9fdf5e3c817e8051b4a42382f7c3586d
#
_cell.length_a   1.000
_cell.length_b   1.000
_cell.length_c   1.000
_cell.angle_alpha   90.00
_cell.angle_beta   90.00
_cell.angle_gamma   90.00
#
_symmetry.space_group_name_H-M   'P 1'
#
loop_
_entity.id
_entity.type
_entity.pdbx_description
1 polymer ?
#
loop_
_entity_poly.entity_id
_entity_poly.type
_entity_poly.pdbx_seq_one_letter_code
_entity_poly.pdbx_strand_id
1 'polypeptide(L)'
;MEDLGPKLQNMLLDRQKEMDNWVTEWWLDDMYLKVRLPLPINSNPGMVFPKRHFAKMDEVADLGALFIDDLLDYKEMLDRGELPLERATSREKGQPLCMEQFYRLLGVCRIPEVGRDRLALPPRPSDTAESEELIVVACRNYLYPIPVKAADRGRLTPGEIQAQLLHAMVDAAGAPPAPRLGLLTTMNRDHWARAREQLIKDELNRMNLELISRALCVLCLDEGGGDRAELDADTNGMLRAMHGAGTAHHTANRWFDKTVQSNLGPGLQGVHVPRLRA
;
A
#
# COMPACT_ATOMS: atom_id res chain seq x y z
N MET A 1 35.55 26.78 0.16
CA MET A 1 34.15 26.93 -0.34
C MET A 1 34.08 27.59 -1.72
N GLU A 2 34.97 28.52 -2.01
CA GLU A 2 34.98 29.26 -3.30
C GLU A 2 35.14 28.39 -4.55
N ASP A 3 35.91 27.30 -4.47
CA ASP A 3 36.12 26.40 -5.62
C ASP A 3 35.07 25.26 -5.74
N LEU A 4 34.41 24.89 -4.63
CA LEU A 4 33.47 23.77 -4.62
C LEU A 4 32.06 24.20 -5.07
N GLY A 5 31.64 25.41 -4.68
CA GLY A 5 30.32 25.94 -5.01
C GLY A 5 30.03 25.96 -6.50
N PRO A 6 30.86 26.56 -7.34
CA PRO A 6 30.67 26.58 -8.79
C PRO A 6 30.64 25.17 -9.42
N LYS A 7 31.46 24.24 -8.93
CA LYS A 7 31.47 22.85 -9.41
C LYS A 7 30.17 22.16 -9.12
N LEU A 8 29.68 22.25 -7.87
CA LEU A 8 28.39 21.67 -7.48
C LEU A 8 27.22 22.28 -8.26
N GLN A 9 27.24 23.61 -8.46
CA GLN A 9 26.24 24.33 -9.26
C GLN A 9 26.20 23.79 -10.69
N ASN A 10 27.34 23.61 -11.32
CA ASN A 10 27.41 23.07 -12.69
C ASN A 10 26.88 21.64 -12.76
N MET A 11 27.24 20.78 -11.80
CA MET A 11 26.71 19.41 -11.72
C MET A 11 25.18 19.39 -11.58
N LEU A 12 24.60 20.31 -10.79
CA LEU A 12 23.15 20.44 -10.65
C LEU A 12 22.49 20.91 -11.96
N LEU A 13 23.08 21.89 -12.64
CA LEU A 13 22.57 22.37 -13.91
C LEU A 13 22.66 21.33 -15.03
N ASP A 14 23.70 20.51 -15.03
CA ASP A 14 23.82 19.41 -15.99
C ASP A 14 22.76 18.35 -15.73
N ARG A 15 22.58 17.95 -14.47
CA ARG A 15 21.52 17.03 -14.08
C ARG A 15 20.11 17.54 -14.42
N GLN A 16 19.86 18.84 -14.27
CA GLN A 16 18.57 19.46 -14.62
C GLN A 16 18.24 19.33 -16.13
N LYS A 17 19.26 19.30 -16.99
CA LYS A 17 19.06 19.14 -18.45
C LYS A 17 18.63 17.72 -18.82
N GLU A 18 19.00 16.74 -18.00
CA GLU A 18 18.78 15.31 -18.27
C GLU A 18 17.50 14.78 -17.63
N MET A 19 16.94 15.49 -16.64
CA MET A 19 15.84 14.98 -15.81
C MET A 19 14.78 16.07 -15.56
N ASP A 20 13.53 15.74 -15.77
CA ASP A 20 12.40 16.64 -15.46
C ASP A 20 12.32 16.97 -13.97
N ASN A 21 12.63 15.99 -13.11
CA ASN A 21 12.70 16.17 -11.66
C ASN A 21 14.02 15.60 -11.11
N TRP A 22 15.02 16.45 -11.04
CA TRP A 22 16.40 16.10 -10.65
C TRP A 22 16.59 15.80 -9.15
N VAL A 23 15.61 16.16 -8.29
CA VAL A 23 15.66 15.95 -6.82
C VAL A 23 15.01 14.63 -6.41
N THR A 24 14.01 14.14 -7.14
CA THR A 24 13.16 13.00 -6.73
C THR A 24 13.97 11.76 -6.36
N GLU A 25 14.97 11.38 -7.13
CA GLU A 25 15.77 10.19 -6.84
C GLU A 25 16.57 10.32 -5.54
N TRP A 26 17.20 11.47 -5.30
CA TRP A 26 17.94 11.71 -4.07
C TRP A 26 17.04 11.73 -2.86
N TRP A 27 15.87 12.38 -2.98
CA TRP A 27 14.88 12.39 -1.93
C TRP A 27 14.35 11.00 -1.63
N LEU A 28 14.00 10.24 -2.68
CA LEU A 28 13.54 8.87 -2.54
C LEU A 28 14.59 7.98 -1.85
N ASP A 29 15.84 8.11 -2.24
CA ASP A 29 16.93 7.35 -1.65
C ASP A 29 17.16 7.72 -0.18
N ASP A 30 17.42 8.98 0.10
CA ASP A 30 17.91 9.41 1.40
C ASP A 30 16.78 9.49 2.45
N MET A 31 15.57 9.88 2.02
CA MET A 31 14.44 10.08 2.93
C MET A 31 13.50 8.86 3.02
N TYR A 32 13.67 7.87 2.15
CA TYR A 32 12.79 6.70 2.14
C TYR A 32 13.56 5.37 2.04
N LEU A 33 14.25 5.09 0.95
CA LEU A 33 14.82 3.76 0.70
C LEU A 33 15.99 3.39 1.61
N LYS A 34 16.84 4.36 1.98
CA LYS A 34 17.95 4.18 2.93
C LYS A 34 17.54 4.26 4.40
N VAL A 35 16.31 4.71 4.70
CA VAL A 35 15.80 4.73 6.07
C VAL A 35 15.55 3.30 6.54
N ARG A 36 16.24 2.87 7.62
CA ARG A 36 16.19 1.48 8.12
C ARG A 36 15.21 1.27 9.26
N LEU A 37 14.51 2.32 9.69
CA LEU A 37 13.50 2.26 10.76
C LEU A 37 12.28 1.42 10.35
N PRO A 38 11.54 0.84 11.32
CA PRO A 38 10.25 0.22 11.08
C PRO A 38 9.28 1.17 10.37
N LEU A 39 8.51 0.66 9.40
CA LEU A 39 7.60 1.48 8.60
C LEU A 39 6.38 2.01 9.35
N PRO A 40 5.71 1.24 10.23
CA PRO A 40 4.37 1.58 10.72
C PRO A 40 4.22 2.97 11.33
N ILE A 41 5.25 3.48 12.02
CA ILE A 41 5.21 4.78 12.71
C ILE A 41 5.99 5.84 11.94
N ASN A 42 7.08 5.44 11.28
CA ASN A 42 8.07 6.40 10.79
C ASN A 42 7.77 6.92 9.38
N SER A 43 7.13 6.14 8.54
CA SER A 43 6.96 6.51 7.12
C SER A 43 5.60 6.16 6.52
N ASN A 44 4.64 5.74 7.35
CA ASN A 44 3.33 5.31 6.90
C ASN A 44 2.21 6.22 7.43
N PRO A 45 1.96 7.39 6.83
CA PRO A 45 0.82 8.22 7.18
C PRO A 45 -0.48 7.51 6.75
N GLY A 46 -1.55 7.72 7.51
CA GLY A 46 -2.85 7.17 7.21
C GLY A 46 -3.93 8.23 7.25
N MET A 47 -5.02 7.96 6.58
CA MET A 47 -6.27 8.69 6.71
C MET A 47 -7.31 7.78 7.35
N VAL A 48 -8.10 8.32 8.25
CA VAL A 48 -9.21 7.62 8.87
C VAL A 48 -10.50 8.21 8.30
N PHE A 49 -11.36 7.34 7.79
CA PHE A 49 -12.67 7.76 7.30
C PHE A 49 -13.66 7.98 8.45
N PRO A 50 -14.76 8.72 8.20
CA PRO A 50 -15.84 8.82 9.16
C PRO A 50 -16.34 7.45 9.61
N LYS A 51 -16.59 7.29 10.92
CA LYS A 51 -17.06 6.04 11.49
C LYS A 51 -18.35 5.59 10.81
N ARG A 52 -18.39 4.32 10.40
CA ARG A 52 -19.62 3.63 9.98
C ARG A 52 -19.89 2.47 10.92
N HIS A 53 -21.14 2.25 11.22
CA HIS A 53 -21.58 1.09 11.99
C HIS A 53 -22.04 0.00 11.02
N PHE A 54 -21.45 -1.17 11.12
CA PHE A 54 -21.84 -2.33 10.36
C PHE A 54 -22.58 -3.31 11.29
N ALA A 55 -23.77 -3.72 10.89
CA ALA A 55 -24.54 -4.72 11.61
C ALA A 55 -24.05 -6.15 11.29
N LYS A 56 -23.50 -6.35 10.09
CA LYS A 56 -23.05 -7.64 9.56
C LYS A 56 -21.73 -7.49 8.81
N MET A 57 -20.99 -8.58 8.72
CA MET A 57 -19.74 -8.62 7.94
C MET A 57 -19.98 -8.47 6.44
N ASP A 58 -21.16 -8.81 5.94
CA ASP A 58 -21.54 -8.58 4.54
C ASP A 58 -21.47 -7.11 4.16
N GLU A 59 -21.83 -6.20 5.08
CA GLU A 59 -21.75 -4.75 4.87
C GLU A 59 -20.28 -4.25 4.82
N VAL A 60 -19.38 -4.92 5.55
CA VAL A 60 -17.93 -4.64 5.46
C VAL A 60 -17.38 -5.09 4.11
N ALA A 61 -17.81 -6.27 3.63
CA ALA A 61 -17.42 -6.78 2.32
C ALA A 61 -17.98 -5.90 1.18
N ASP A 62 -19.21 -5.42 1.31
CA ASP A 62 -19.83 -4.49 0.36
C ASP A 62 -19.04 -3.18 0.26
N LEU A 63 -18.72 -2.55 1.40
CA LEU A 63 -17.86 -1.35 1.40
C LEU A 63 -16.47 -1.64 0.82
N GLY A 64 -15.89 -2.80 1.12
CA GLY A 64 -14.61 -3.22 0.56
C GLY A 64 -14.66 -3.34 -0.97
N ALA A 65 -15.73 -3.93 -1.50
CA ALA A 65 -15.94 -4.07 -2.94
C ALA A 65 -16.11 -2.72 -3.63
N LEU A 66 -16.90 -1.80 -3.05
CA LEU A 66 -17.06 -0.44 -3.57
C LEU A 66 -15.73 0.34 -3.53
N PHE A 67 -14.96 0.20 -2.44
CA PHE A 67 -13.65 0.84 -2.36
C PHE A 67 -12.69 0.32 -3.45
N ILE A 68 -12.70 -0.98 -3.73
CA ILE A 68 -11.87 -1.55 -4.80
C ILE A 68 -12.37 -1.09 -6.16
N ASP A 69 -13.67 -0.98 -6.37
CA ASP A 69 -14.26 -0.46 -7.61
C ASP A 69 -13.81 0.98 -7.91
N ASP A 70 -13.93 1.88 -6.91
CA ASP A 70 -13.43 3.26 -7.02
C ASP A 70 -11.90 3.32 -7.26
N LEU A 71 -11.14 2.41 -6.63
CA LEU A 71 -9.70 2.33 -6.82
C LEU A 71 -9.35 1.89 -8.26
N LEU A 72 -10.13 1.01 -8.85
CA LEU A 72 -9.96 0.60 -10.24
C LEU A 72 -10.32 1.73 -11.21
N ASP A 73 -11.35 2.52 -10.94
CA ASP A 73 -11.66 3.75 -11.71
C ASP A 73 -10.47 4.72 -11.68
N TYR A 74 -9.92 4.95 -10.50
CA TYR A 74 -8.73 5.79 -10.36
C TYR A 74 -7.53 5.24 -11.11
N LYS A 75 -7.31 3.92 -11.05
CA LYS A 75 -6.25 3.24 -11.82
C LYS A 75 -6.44 3.45 -13.32
N GLU A 76 -7.65 3.30 -13.84
CA GLU A 76 -7.92 3.52 -15.26
C GLU A 76 -7.62 4.95 -15.69
N MET A 77 -7.93 5.95 -14.85
CA MET A 77 -7.55 7.35 -15.11
C MET A 77 -6.02 7.52 -15.15
N LEU A 78 -5.29 6.84 -14.25
CA LEU A 78 -3.82 6.84 -14.27
C LEU A 78 -3.28 6.21 -15.57
N ASP A 79 -3.78 5.05 -15.94
CA ASP A 79 -3.33 4.29 -17.12
C ASP A 79 -3.56 5.07 -18.43
N ARG A 80 -4.64 5.87 -18.49
CA ARG A 80 -4.94 6.76 -19.63
C ARG A 80 -4.24 8.10 -19.59
N GLY A 81 -3.54 8.44 -18.48
CA GLY A 81 -2.94 9.75 -18.30
C GLY A 81 -3.95 10.90 -18.16
N GLU A 82 -5.15 10.59 -17.66
CA GLU A 82 -6.30 11.53 -17.58
C GLU A 82 -6.38 12.27 -16.24
N LEU A 83 -5.40 12.10 -15.33
CA LEU A 83 -5.40 12.84 -14.07
C LEU A 83 -5.31 14.35 -14.31
N PRO A 84 -6.21 15.15 -13.71
CA PRO A 84 -6.12 16.59 -13.76
C PRO A 84 -4.81 17.07 -13.16
N LEU A 85 -4.13 17.99 -13.86
CA LEU A 85 -2.90 18.59 -13.37
C LEU A 85 -3.14 19.35 -12.06
N GLU A 86 -2.51 18.90 -10.98
CA GLU A 86 -2.56 19.62 -9.71
C GLU A 86 -1.75 20.91 -9.76
N ARG A 87 -2.23 21.91 -9.05
CA ARG A 87 -1.60 23.22 -8.95
C ARG A 87 -1.46 23.64 -7.50
N ALA A 88 -0.37 24.32 -7.19
CA ALA A 88 -0.11 24.88 -5.87
C ALA A 88 -1.23 25.83 -5.44
N THR A 89 -1.70 25.69 -4.20
CA THR A 89 -2.75 26.51 -3.59
C THR A 89 -2.21 27.60 -2.68
N SER A 90 -0.92 27.51 -2.30
CA SER A 90 -0.22 28.44 -1.41
C SER A 90 1.05 28.95 -2.09
N ARG A 91 1.78 29.90 -1.53
CA ARG A 91 3.01 30.55 -2.00
C ARG A 91 3.03 30.84 -3.51
N GLU A 92 3.39 29.87 -4.34
CA GLU A 92 3.42 29.94 -5.81
C GLU A 92 2.06 29.51 -6.39
N LYS A 93 0.99 30.22 -6.02
CA LYS A 93 -0.40 29.87 -6.39
C LYS A 93 -0.57 29.73 -7.90
N GLY A 94 -1.11 28.58 -8.30
CA GLY A 94 -1.38 28.24 -9.70
C GLY A 94 -0.20 27.57 -10.42
N GLN A 95 0.98 27.46 -9.78
CA GLN A 95 2.12 26.74 -10.36
C GLN A 95 1.78 25.23 -10.50
N PRO A 96 2.08 24.60 -11.65
CA PRO A 96 1.91 23.16 -11.82
C PRO A 96 2.75 22.36 -10.81
N LEU A 97 2.17 21.30 -10.26
CA LEU A 97 2.86 20.36 -9.39
C LEU A 97 3.31 19.12 -10.18
N CYS A 98 4.37 18.48 -9.71
CA CYS A 98 4.82 17.22 -10.27
C CYS A 98 3.79 16.13 -10.03
N MET A 99 3.34 15.47 -11.10
CA MET A 99 2.32 14.42 -11.05
C MET A 99 2.90 13.02 -10.94
N GLU A 100 4.22 12.85 -11.04
CA GLU A 100 4.90 11.55 -11.07
C GLU A 100 4.56 10.64 -9.86
N GLN A 101 4.36 11.23 -8.69
CA GLN A 101 4.04 10.50 -7.47
C GLN A 101 2.69 9.75 -7.55
N PHE A 102 1.72 10.24 -8.31
CA PHE A 102 0.42 9.57 -8.46
C PHE A 102 0.54 8.26 -9.23
N TYR A 103 1.44 8.18 -10.19
CA TYR A 103 1.74 6.99 -10.97
C TYR A 103 2.55 5.93 -10.20
N ARG A 104 2.98 6.25 -8.97
CA ARG A 104 3.70 5.37 -8.06
C ARG A 104 2.88 4.94 -6.84
N LEU A 105 1.56 5.06 -6.89
CA LEU A 105 0.69 4.66 -5.78
C LEU A 105 0.26 3.19 -5.87
N LEU A 106 -0.37 2.81 -6.99
CA LEU A 106 -0.95 1.48 -7.16
C LEU A 106 0.07 0.49 -7.71
N GLY A 107 0.01 -0.74 -7.23
CA GLY A 107 0.92 -1.81 -7.67
C GLY A 107 2.37 -1.68 -7.17
N VAL A 108 2.70 -0.67 -6.38
CA VAL A 108 4.06 -0.46 -5.86
C VAL A 108 4.25 -1.14 -4.52
N CYS A 109 5.41 -1.74 -4.32
CA CYS A 109 5.80 -2.36 -3.06
C CYS A 109 7.26 -2.01 -2.72
N ARG A 110 7.52 -1.67 -1.46
CA ARG A 110 8.87 -1.45 -0.96
C ARG A 110 9.48 -2.78 -0.54
N ILE A 111 10.42 -3.28 -1.33
CA ILE A 111 11.08 -4.56 -1.09
C ILE A 111 12.28 -4.35 -0.16
N PRO A 112 12.33 -5.04 0.99
CA PRO A 112 13.44 -4.91 1.92
C PRO A 112 14.71 -5.55 1.36
N GLU A 113 15.79 -4.80 1.36
CA GLU A 113 17.16 -5.25 1.06
C GLU A 113 18.11 -4.66 2.11
N VAL A 114 19.25 -5.31 2.34
CA VAL A 114 20.21 -4.86 3.36
C VAL A 114 20.84 -3.53 2.95
N GLY A 115 20.83 -2.56 3.84
CA GLY A 115 21.38 -1.22 3.63
C GLY A 115 20.49 -0.26 2.86
N ARG A 116 19.78 -0.70 1.83
CA ARG A 116 18.88 0.12 1.00
C ARG A 116 17.78 -0.75 0.41
N ASP A 117 16.54 -0.37 0.63
CA ASP A 117 15.39 -1.02 0.00
C ASP A 117 15.29 -0.66 -1.49
N ARG A 118 14.51 -1.43 -2.24
CA ARG A 118 14.11 -1.08 -3.61
C ARG A 118 12.60 -0.99 -3.76
N LEU A 119 12.14 -0.34 -4.81
CA LEU A 119 10.73 -0.37 -5.20
C LEU A 119 10.51 -1.45 -6.25
N ALA A 120 9.51 -2.30 -6.01
CA ALA A 120 8.86 -3.06 -7.07
C ALA A 120 7.81 -2.15 -7.69
N LEU A 121 7.99 -1.78 -8.94
CA LEU A 121 7.05 -0.97 -9.70
C LEU A 121 6.15 -1.88 -10.54
N PRO A 122 4.89 -1.50 -10.78
CA PRO A 122 4.03 -2.23 -11.71
C PRO A 122 4.61 -2.14 -13.13
N PRO A 123 4.36 -3.14 -13.98
CA PRO A 123 4.69 -3.03 -15.40
C PRO A 123 3.93 -1.84 -16.01
N ARG A 124 4.53 -1.22 -17.03
CA ARG A 124 3.86 -0.13 -17.75
C ARG A 124 2.68 -0.71 -18.56
N PRO A 125 1.60 0.09 -18.74
CA PRO A 125 0.45 -0.37 -19.53
C PRO A 125 0.83 -0.84 -20.95
N SER A 126 1.89 -0.26 -21.53
CA SER A 126 2.44 -0.67 -22.84
C SER A 126 3.08 -2.05 -22.86
N ASP A 127 3.51 -2.56 -21.72
CA ASP A 127 4.34 -3.76 -21.61
C ASP A 127 3.49 -5.03 -21.37
N THR A 128 2.17 -4.87 -21.15
CA THR A 128 1.30 -5.96 -20.73
C THR A 128 -0.03 -5.96 -21.48
N ALA A 129 -0.10 -6.76 -22.52
CA ALA A 129 -1.37 -7.00 -23.23
C ALA A 129 -2.40 -7.77 -22.35
N GLU A 130 -1.98 -8.50 -21.32
CA GLU A 130 -2.84 -9.38 -20.49
C GLU A 130 -2.31 -9.58 -19.07
N SER A 131 -1.90 -8.50 -18.35
CA SER A 131 -1.52 -8.69 -16.96
C SER A 131 -2.74 -8.94 -16.08
N GLU A 132 -2.75 -10.07 -15.39
CA GLU A 132 -3.69 -10.34 -14.31
C GLU A 132 -3.57 -9.24 -13.25
N GLU A 133 -4.55 -8.39 -13.17
CA GLU A 133 -4.65 -7.43 -12.07
C GLU A 133 -5.31 -8.09 -10.88
N LEU A 134 -4.65 -7.96 -9.73
CA LEU A 134 -5.11 -8.54 -8.49
C LEU A 134 -4.91 -7.57 -7.31
N ILE A 135 -5.69 -7.78 -6.27
CA ILE A 135 -5.47 -7.25 -4.94
C ILE A 135 -5.10 -8.37 -3.97
N VAL A 136 -4.51 -8.02 -2.83
CA VAL A 136 -4.36 -8.97 -1.73
C VAL A 136 -5.33 -8.60 -0.62
N VAL A 137 -6.11 -9.57 -0.16
CA VAL A 137 -6.99 -9.43 0.99
C VAL A 137 -6.34 -10.09 2.20
N ALA A 138 -6.12 -9.31 3.25
CA ALA A 138 -5.66 -9.82 4.55
C ALA A 138 -6.86 -10.04 5.46
N CYS A 139 -7.09 -11.29 5.85
CA CYS A 139 -8.17 -11.67 6.77
C CYS A 139 -7.66 -12.72 7.75
N ARG A 140 -7.76 -12.46 9.05
CA ARG A 140 -7.25 -13.36 10.12
C ARG A 140 -5.78 -13.78 9.93
N ASN A 141 -4.96 -12.87 9.42
CA ASN A 141 -3.55 -13.07 9.05
C ASN A 141 -3.32 -13.98 7.83
N TYR A 142 -4.34 -14.51 7.19
CA TYR A 142 -4.26 -15.10 5.87
C TYR A 142 -4.19 -14.00 4.80
N LEU A 143 -3.50 -14.28 3.70
CA LEU A 143 -3.34 -13.36 2.58
C LEU A 143 -3.89 -14.03 1.31
N TYR A 144 -5.02 -13.54 0.83
CA TYR A 144 -5.74 -14.06 -0.32
C TYR A 144 -5.45 -13.19 -1.55
N PRO A 145 -4.79 -13.70 -2.59
CA PRO A 145 -4.74 -13.01 -3.87
C PRO A 145 -6.12 -13.11 -4.54
N ILE A 146 -6.72 -11.96 -4.82
CA ILE A 146 -8.04 -11.87 -5.44
C ILE A 146 -7.90 -11.17 -6.78
N PRO A 147 -8.20 -11.82 -7.92
CA PRO A 147 -8.23 -11.17 -9.22
C PRO A 147 -9.34 -10.11 -9.26
N VAL A 148 -9.06 -8.97 -9.88
CA VAL A 148 -10.04 -7.91 -10.13
C VAL A 148 -10.43 -7.80 -11.59
N LYS A 149 -9.81 -8.63 -12.44
CA LYS A 149 -10.16 -8.85 -13.87
C LYS A 149 -10.33 -10.32 -14.16
N ALA A 150 -11.31 -10.65 -15.00
CA ALA A 150 -11.45 -11.93 -15.64
C ALA A 150 -10.83 -11.90 -17.04
N ALA A 151 -10.18 -12.97 -17.46
CA ALA A 151 -9.48 -13.03 -18.74
C ALA A 151 -10.41 -12.87 -19.96
N ASP A 152 -11.66 -13.29 -19.83
CA ASP A 152 -12.66 -13.33 -20.92
C ASP A 152 -13.50 -12.06 -21.05
N ARG A 153 -13.62 -11.25 -20.00
CA ARG A 153 -14.58 -10.12 -19.93
C ARG A 153 -14.06 -8.84 -19.25
N GLY A 154 -12.80 -8.82 -18.83
CA GLY A 154 -12.18 -7.65 -18.23
C GLY A 154 -12.52 -7.47 -16.75
N ARG A 155 -12.75 -6.23 -16.32
CA ARG A 155 -12.96 -5.84 -14.92
C ARG A 155 -14.17 -6.55 -14.29
N LEU A 156 -14.00 -7.03 -13.06
CA LEU A 156 -15.09 -7.62 -12.27
C LEU A 156 -15.99 -6.55 -11.71
N THR A 157 -17.28 -6.90 -11.57
CA THR A 157 -18.29 -6.03 -10.94
C THR A 157 -18.09 -5.97 -9.42
N PRO A 158 -18.57 -4.91 -8.74
CA PRO A 158 -18.55 -4.84 -7.28
C PRO A 158 -19.16 -6.06 -6.59
N GLY A 159 -20.26 -6.60 -7.14
CA GLY A 159 -20.90 -7.81 -6.58
C GLY A 159 -20.04 -9.06 -6.69
N GLU A 160 -19.26 -9.21 -7.77
CA GLU A 160 -18.31 -10.32 -7.92
C GLU A 160 -17.11 -10.17 -6.99
N ILE A 161 -16.62 -8.94 -6.79
CA ILE A 161 -15.58 -8.64 -5.82
C ILE A 161 -16.09 -8.93 -4.40
N GLN A 162 -17.29 -8.46 -4.05
CA GLN A 162 -17.93 -8.74 -2.76
C GLN A 162 -18.03 -10.23 -2.48
N ALA A 163 -18.47 -11.02 -3.45
CA ALA A 163 -18.57 -12.48 -3.31
C ALA A 163 -17.23 -13.13 -2.99
N GLN A 164 -16.13 -12.67 -3.62
CA GLN A 164 -14.77 -13.15 -3.32
C GLN A 164 -14.31 -12.72 -1.92
N LEU A 165 -14.63 -11.49 -1.49
CA LEU A 165 -14.32 -11.02 -0.13
C LEU A 165 -15.04 -11.88 0.92
N LEU A 166 -16.33 -12.15 0.73
CA LEU A 166 -17.11 -13.01 1.61
C LEU A 166 -16.55 -14.44 1.64
N HIS A 167 -16.14 -14.98 0.50
CA HIS A 167 -15.50 -16.28 0.44
C HIS A 167 -14.20 -16.31 1.26
N ALA A 168 -13.32 -15.33 1.10
CA ALA A 168 -12.09 -15.21 1.87
C ALA A 168 -12.35 -15.11 3.38
N MET A 169 -13.41 -14.39 3.79
CA MET A 169 -13.80 -14.26 5.20
C MET A 169 -14.30 -15.59 5.77
N VAL A 170 -15.12 -16.32 5.02
CA VAL A 170 -15.66 -17.64 5.44
C VAL A 170 -14.51 -18.66 5.53
N ASP A 171 -13.64 -18.70 4.55
CA ASP A 171 -12.48 -19.60 4.52
C ASP A 171 -11.55 -19.31 5.71
N ALA A 172 -11.19 -18.06 5.93
CA ALA A 172 -10.35 -17.65 7.06
C ALA A 172 -10.99 -17.96 8.42
N ALA A 173 -12.32 -17.90 8.52
CA ALA A 173 -13.03 -18.23 9.76
C ALA A 173 -13.02 -19.74 10.06
N GLY A 174 -13.02 -20.60 9.04
CA GLY A 174 -12.96 -22.05 9.17
C GLY A 174 -11.55 -22.62 9.27
N ALA A 175 -10.53 -21.83 8.96
CA ALA A 175 -9.13 -22.26 8.91
C ALA A 175 -8.45 -22.21 10.30
N PRO A 176 -7.39 -23.01 10.53
CA PRO A 176 -6.57 -22.91 11.74
C PRO A 176 -5.88 -21.54 11.83
N PRO A 177 -5.36 -21.13 13.02
CA PRO A 177 -4.67 -19.86 13.14
C PRO A 177 -3.49 -19.73 12.16
N ALA A 178 -3.49 -18.68 11.32
CA ALA A 178 -2.44 -18.43 10.36
C ALA A 178 -1.14 -17.93 11.01
N PRO A 179 0.02 -18.21 10.41
CA PRO A 179 1.27 -17.53 10.76
C PRO A 179 1.14 -16.01 10.64
N ARG A 180 1.69 -15.30 11.61
CA ARG A 180 1.61 -13.82 11.66
C ARG A 180 2.68 -13.15 10.77
N LEU A 181 2.70 -13.49 9.48
CA LEU A 181 3.72 -13.04 8.51
C LEU A 181 3.76 -11.53 8.35
N GLY A 182 2.61 -10.86 8.45
CA GLY A 182 2.55 -9.40 8.35
C GLY A 182 3.41 -8.66 9.37
N LEU A 183 3.69 -9.28 10.53
CA LEU A 183 4.60 -8.71 11.53
C LEU A 183 6.02 -8.52 11.01
N LEU A 184 6.47 -9.28 10.03
CA LEU A 184 7.80 -9.11 9.43
C LEU A 184 7.95 -7.72 8.80
N THR A 185 6.89 -7.17 8.24
CA THR A 185 6.89 -5.84 7.63
C THR A 185 6.98 -4.69 8.66
N THR A 186 6.83 -5.01 9.95
CA THR A 186 6.98 -4.06 11.06
C THR A 186 8.39 -4.01 11.64
N MET A 187 9.29 -4.86 11.16
CA MET A 187 10.66 -4.94 11.66
C MET A 187 11.54 -3.80 11.17
N ASN A 188 12.69 -3.59 11.82
CA ASN A 188 13.80 -2.86 11.22
C ASN A 188 14.07 -3.43 9.82
N ARG A 189 14.35 -2.57 8.85
CA ARG A 189 14.44 -2.95 7.43
C ARG A 189 15.52 -4.00 7.15
N ASP A 190 16.68 -3.91 7.79
CA ASP A 190 17.74 -4.90 7.60
C ASP A 190 17.40 -6.26 8.22
N HIS A 191 16.66 -6.26 9.33
CA HIS A 191 16.20 -7.52 9.92
C HIS A 191 15.12 -8.17 9.02
N TRP A 192 14.20 -7.39 8.50
CA TRP A 192 13.21 -7.90 7.55
C TRP A 192 13.86 -8.38 6.24
N ALA A 193 14.85 -7.65 5.72
CA ALA A 193 15.61 -8.08 4.54
C ALA A 193 16.22 -9.46 4.72
N ARG A 194 16.94 -9.69 5.85
CA ARG A 194 17.54 -11.00 6.16
C ARG A 194 16.50 -12.10 6.34
N ALA A 195 15.37 -11.82 6.99
CA ALA A 195 14.28 -12.78 7.13
C ALA A 195 13.68 -13.13 5.74
N ARG A 196 13.47 -12.13 4.88
CA ARG A 196 12.97 -12.32 3.51
C ARG A 196 13.94 -13.17 2.68
N GLU A 197 15.25 -12.94 2.79
CA GLU A 197 16.27 -13.76 2.12
C GLU A 197 16.17 -15.26 2.49
N GLN A 198 15.76 -15.58 3.73
CA GLN A 198 15.53 -16.96 4.11
C GLN A 198 14.20 -17.50 3.55
N LEU A 199 13.13 -16.70 3.59
CA LEU A 199 11.83 -17.11 3.08
C LEU A 199 11.85 -17.43 1.59
N ILE A 200 12.52 -16.62 0.77
CA ILE A 200 12.56 -16.79 -0.69
C ILE A 200 13.43 -17.95 -1.16
N LYS A 201 14.11 -18.66 -0.28
CA LYS A 201 14.78 -19.93 -0.60
C LYS A 201 13.78 -21.03 -0.93
N ASP A 202 12.60 -20.95 -0.35
CA ASP A 202 11.46 -21.77 -0.70
C ASP A 202 10.73 -21.14 -1.89
N GLU A 203 10.50 -21.93 -2.93
CA GLU A 203 9.90 -21.48 -4.18
C GLU A 203 8.47 -20.94 -3.99
N LEU A 204 7.66 -21.62 -3.17
CA LEU A 204 6.29 -21.21 -2.91
C LEU A 204 6.24 -19.87 -2.18
N ASN A 205 7.10 -19.69 -1.18
CA ASN A 205 7.24 -18.41 -0.48
C ASN A 205 7.69 -17.29 -1.42
N ARG A 206 8.62 -17.58 -2.32
CA ARG A 206 9.08 -16.61 -3.33
C ARG A 206 7.95 -16.17 -4.22
N MET A 207 7.18 -17.11 -4.78
CA MET A 207 6.02 -16.82 -5.62
C MET A 207 4.95 -16.02 -4.86
N ASN A 208 4.64 -16.39 -3.62
CA ASN A 208 3.66 -15.66 -2.81
C ASN A 208 4.09 -14.22 -2.50
N LEU A 209 5.36 -14.00 -2.16
CA LEU A 209 5.89 -12.64 -1.93
C LEU A 209 5.91 -11.80 -3.21
N GLU A 210 6.13 -12.41 -4.38
CA GLU A 210 6.03 -11.76 -5.67
C GLU A 210 4.57 -11.38 -6.00
N LEU A 211 3.60 -12.27 -5.73
CA LEU A 211 2.16 -11.95 -5.85
C LEU A 211 1.78 -10.73 -5.00
N ILE A 212 2.19 -10.71 -3.73
CA ILE A 212 1.93 -9.57 -2.85
C ILE A 212 2.57 -8.29 -3.41
N SER A 213 3.80 -8.38 -3.90
CA SER A 213 4.53 -7.21 -4.37
C SER A 213 3.89 -6.57 -5.61
N ARG A 214 3.31 -7.37 -6.52
CA ARG A 214 2.65 -6.89 -7.75
C ARG A 214 1.17 -6.55 -7.58
N ALA A 215 0.52 -6.93 -6.45
CA ALA A 215 -0.86 -6.60 -6.19
C ALA A 215 -1.09 -5.07 -6.22
N LEU A 216 -2.23 -4.61 -6.70
CA LEU A 216 -2.56 -3.17 -6.76
C LEU A 216 -2.54 -2.53 -5.36
N CYS A 217 -3.14 -3.20 -4.40
CA CYS A 217 -3.21 -2.77 -3.01
C CYS A 217 -3.39 -3.97 -2.07
N VAL A 218 -3.39 -3.71 -0.76
CA VAL A 218 -3.83 -4.66 0.27
C VAL A 218 -5.11 -4.16 0.91
N LEU A 219 -6.13 -5.00 0.96
CA LEU A 219 -7.36 -4.77 1.72
C LEU A 219 -7.35 -5.64 2.97
N CYS A 220 -7.30 -5.01 4.14
CA CYS A 220 -7.32 -5.71 5.43
C CYS A 220 -8.74 -5.72 5.97
N LEU A 221 -9.27 -6.92 6.20
CA LEU A 221 -10.56 -7.15 6.82
C LEU A 221 -10.32 -7.53 8.28
N ASP A 222 -10.61 -6.60 9.18
CA ASP A 222 -10.45 -6.81 10.62
C ASP A 222 -11.76 -7.30 11.22
N GLU A 223 -11.68 -8.31 12.07
CA GLU A 223 -12.84 -8.74 12.84
C GLU A 223 -13.08 -7.81 14.03
N GLY A 224 -14.33 -7.62 14.39
CA GLY A 224 -14.70 -6.92 15.61
C GLY A 224 -14.28 -7.72 16.83
N GLY A 225 -13.26 -7.29 17.51
CA GLY A 225 -12.76 -7.90 18.73
C GLY A 225 -12.02 -6.86 19.57
N GLY A 226 -12.71 -6.20 20.44
CA GLY A 226 -12.23 -5.26 21.43
C GLY A 226 -13.41 -4.55 22.07
N ASP A 227 -13.31 -4.26 23.36
CA ASP A 227 -14.34 -3.50 24.06
C ASP A 227 -14.72 -2.25 23.25
N ARG A 228 -15.98 -2.14 22.85
CA ARG A 228 -16.51 -0.99 22.10
C ARG A 228 -16.16 0.35 22.78
N ALA A 229 -16.05 0.35 24.09
CA ALA A 229 -15.69 1.51 24.89
C ALA A 229 -14.24 1.98 24.71
N GLU A 230 -13.30 1.07 24.38
CA GLU A 230 -11.90 1.45 24.09
C GLU A 230 -11.68 1.99 22.67
N LEU A 231 -12.56 1.66 21.72
CA LEU A 231 -12.52 2.13 20.34
C LEU A 231 -13.03 3.57 20.18
N ASP A 232 -13.76 4.07 21.15
CA ASP A 232 -14.39 5.40 21.11
C ASP A 232 -13.46 6.55 21.55
N ALA A 233 -12.29 6.26 22.12
CA ALA A 233 -11.29 7.29 22.39
C ALA A 233 -10.61 7.69 21.07
N ASP A 234 -10.95 8.85 20.55
CA ASP A 234 -10.65 9.33 19.17
C ASP A 234 -9.23 9.05 18.66
N THR A 235 -8.20 9.34 19.45
CA THR A 235 -6.79 9.16 19.02
C THR A 235 -6.38 7.68 18.99
N ASN A 236 -6.78 6.88 19.97
CA ASN A 236 -6.45 5.45 20.02
C ASN A 236 -7.17 4.67 18.93
N GLY A 237 -8.39 5.03 18.59
CA GLY A 237 -9.14 4.44 17.48
C GLY A 237 -8.43 4.64 16.14
N MET A 238 -7.92 5.84 15.87
CA MET A 238 -7.14 6.13 14.67
C MET A 238 -5.86 5.30 14.59
N LEU A 239 -5.09 5.23 15.67
CA LEU A 239 -3.85 4.44 15.71
C LEU A 239 -4.13 2.94 15.51
N ARG A 240 -5.21 2.42 16.10
CA ARG A 240 -5.65 1.03 15.94
C ARG A 240 -6.04 0.74 14.48
N ALA A 241 -6.80 1.62 13.87
CA ALA A 241 -7.17 1.49 12.45
C ALA A 241 -5.93 1.40 11.55
N MET A 242 -4.95 2.28 11.79
CA MET A 242 -3.73 2.34 10.96
C MET A 242 -2.76 1.19 11.25
N HIS A 243 -2.42 0.97 12.52
CA HIS A 243 -1.33 0.06 12.90
C HIS A 243 -1.81 -1.30 13.43
N GLY A 244 -3.11 -1.50 13.57
CA GLY A 244 -3.70 -2.76 14.03
C GLY A 244 -3.56 -3.03 15.53
N ALA A 245 -3.22 -2.02 16.35
CA ALA A 245 -3.17 -2.07 17.82
C ALA A 245 -2.21 -3.08 18.46
N GLY A 246 -1.15 -3.46 17.77
CA GLY A 246 -0.12 -4.35 18.31
C GLY A 246 -0.31 -5.82 17.94
N THR A 247 0.64 -6.65 18.41
CA THR A 247 0.77 -8.06 18.00
C THR A 247 -0.38 -8.95 18.51
N ALA A 248 -1.06 -8.55 19.58
CA ALA A 248 -2.22 -9.27 20.10
C ALA A 248 -3.50 -9.04 19.28
N HIS A 249 -3.51 -8.02 18.45
CA HIS A 249 -4.66 -7.59 17.66
C HIS A 249 -4.39 -7.74 16.15
N HIS A 250 -4.60 -6.67 15.37
CA HIS A 250 -4.61 -6.73 13.90
C HIS A 250 -3.30 -6.32 13.23
N THR A 251 -2.22 -6.03 13.96
CA THR A 251 -0.93 -5.62 13.34
C THR A 251 -0.39 -6.70 12.39
N ALA A 252 -0.62 -7.99 12.70
CA ALA A 252 -0.24 -9.10 11.83
C ALA A 252 -1.11 -9.21 10.55
N ASN A 253 -2.30 -8.59 10.56
CA ASN A 253 -3.24 -8.54 9.44
C ASN A 253 -2.96 -7.32 8.55
N ARG A 254 -1.71 -6.87 8.45
CA ARG A 254 -1.22 -5.72 7.69
C ARG A 254 -0.04 -6.13 6.82
N TRP A 255 0.19 -5.37 5.75
CA TRP A 255 1.39 -5.49 4.92
C TRP A 255 1.98 -4.11 4.65
N PHE A 256 2.80 -3.61 5.59
CA PHE A 256 3.28 -2.22 5.58
C PHE A 256 4.24 -1.88 4.44
N ASP A 257 4.76 -2.87 3.74
CA ASP A 257 5.61 -2.66 2.56
C ASP A 257 4.81 -2.25 1.32
N LYS A 258 3.47 -2.43 1.33
CA LYS A 258 2.60 -2.04 0.21
C LYS A 258 2.25 -0.56 0.29
N THR A 259 2.26 0.13 -0.85
CA THR A 259 2.03 1.57 -0.92
C THR A 259 0.60 1.95 -0.54
N VAL A 260 -0.39 1.17 -0.96
CA VAL A 260 -1.80 1.39 -0.61
C VAL A 260 -2.31 0.20 0.18
N GLN A 261 -2.81 0.49 1.37
CA GLN A 261 -3.46 -0.49 2.22
C GLN A 261 -4.72 0.13 2.83
N SER A 262 -5.87 -0.51 2.63
CA SER A 262 -7.13 -0.13 3.26
C SER A 262 -7.45 -1.09 4.40
N ASN A 263 -7.89 -0.57 5.54
CA ASN A 263 -8.24 -1.36 6.71
C ASN A 263 -9.73 -1.16 7.00
N LEU A 264 -10.51 -2.20 6.92
CA LEU A 264 -11.96 -2.20 7.15
C LEU A 264 -12.32 -3.17 8.25
N GLY A 265 -13.23 -2.77 9.14
CA GLY A 265 -13.75 -3.61 10.19
C GLY A 265 -14.86 -2.93 10.96
N PRO A 266 -15.58 -3.66 11.83
CA PRO A 266 -16.64 -3.09 12.64
C PRO A 266 -16.12 -1.94 13.51
N GLY A 267 -16.54 -0.73 13.21
CA GLY A 267 -16.18 0.49 13.97
C GLY A 267 -14.88 1.18 13.57
N LEU A 268 -14.09 0.62 12.65
CA LEU A 268 -12.82 1.21 12.22
C LEU A 268 -12.69 1.18 10.70
N GLN A 269 -12.37 2.32 10.11
CA GLN A 269 -12.11 2.44 8.69
C GLN A 269 -10.91 3.38 8.49
N GLY A 270 -9.90 2.90 7.81
CA GLY A 270 -8.72 3.69 7.51
C GLY A 270 -8.10 3.27 6.18
N VAL A 271 -7.60 4.24 5.44
CA VAL A 271 -6.70 4.00 4.31
C VAL A 271 -5.32 4.45 4.68
N HIS A 272 -4.38 3.60 4.44
CA HIS A 272 -2.97 3.86 4.64
C HIS A 272 -2.33 4.10 3.28
N VAL A 273 -1.81 5.30 3.08
CA VAL A 273 -1.06 5.66 1.88
C VAL A 273 0.27 6.21 2.34
N PRO A 274 1.39 5.51 2.12
CA PRO A 274 2.70 6.08 2.38
C PRO A 274 2.87 7.36 1.56
N ARG A 275 3.20 8.44 2.22
CA ARG A 275 3.58 9.67 1.52
C ARG A 275 4.92 9.46 0.81
N LEU A 276 4.86 9.15 -0.47
CA LEU A 276 5.94 9.47 -1.39
C LEU A 276 5.84 10.99 -1.67
N ARG A 277 6.25 11.81 -0.70
CA ARG A 277 6.45 13.23 -0.99
C ARG A 277 7.75 13.37 -1.77
N ALA A 278 7.64 13.72 -3.03
CA ALA A 278 8.71 14.37 -3.77
C ALA A 278 8.87 15.82 -3.30
#